data_3c55f0985d05860c9424d34de54774b5
#
_entry.id   3c55f0985d05860c9424d34de54774b5
#
_cell.length_a   1.000
_cell.length_b   1.000
_cell.length_c   1.000
_cell.angle_alpha   90.00
_cell.angle_beta   90.00
_cell.angle_gamma   90.00
#
_symmetry.space_group_name_H-M   'P 1'
#
loop_
_entity.id
_entity.type
_entity.pdbx_description
1 polymer ?
#
loop_
_entity_poly.entity_id
_entity_poly.type
_entity_poly.pdbx_seq_one_letter_code
_entity_poly.pdbx_strand_id
1 'polypeptide(L)'
;SFKRTYPANISKSLAEEIEKTSKKAYKALALSGVAKIDYIYDQKEKKLYINEINTIPNFFSHHLFDDKNIDYRELLGIMIKEAIDKVNKKDTMIKTINDKMFKNVTSKDIRNMK
;
A
#
# COMPACT_ATOMS: atom_id res chain seq x y z
N SER A 1 -24.51 0.16 -21.78
CA SER A 1 -23.21 -0.54 -21.73
C SER A 1 -22.13 0.49 -21.47
N PHE A 2 -21.49 0.47 -20.31
CA PHE A 2 -20.36 1.35 -20.01
C PHE A 2 -19.15 0.92 -20.85
N LYS A 3 -18.68 1.81 -21.73
CA LYS A 3 -17.49 1.55 -22.55
C LYS A 3 -16.25 1.77 -21.68
N ARG A 4 -15.47 0.70 -21.47
CA ARG A 4 -14.17 0.79 -20.84
C ARG A 4 -13.10 1.16 -21.87
N THR A 5 -12.22 2.07 -21.53
CA THR A 5 -11.09 2.48 -22.38
C THR A 5 -9.80 2.31 -21.59
N TYR A 6 -8.84 1.59 -22.18
CA TYR A 6 -7.51 1.40 -21.61
C TYR A 6 -6.45 1.58 -22.70
N PRO A 7 -5.40 2.39 -22.48
CA PRO A 7 -5.28 3.35 -21.38
C PRO A 7 -6.37 4.43 -21.40
N ALA A 8 -6.66 5.03 -20.23
CA ALA A 8 -7.69 6.06 -20.13
C ALA A 8 -7.28 7.31 -20.94
N ASN A 9 -8.24 7.89 -21.70
CA ASN A 9 -8.00 9.12 -22.45
C ASN A 9 -8.12 10.34 -21.53
N ILE A 10 -7.06 10.64 -20.80
CA ILE A 10 -6.95 11.77 -19.86
C ILE A 10 -5.72 12.61 -20.18
N SER A 11 -5.70 13.87 -19.72
CA SER A 11 -4.54 14.74 -19.90
C SER A 11 -3.34 14.22 -19.07
N LYS A 12 -2.14 14.53 -19.53
CA LYS A 12 -0.90 14.18 -18.81
C LYS A 12 -0.88 14.74 -17.39
N SER A 13 -1.33 15.98 -17.21
CA SER A 13 -1.41 16.62 -15.89
C SER A 13 -2.36 15.91 -14.94
N LEU A 14 -3.50 15.44 -15.43
CA LEU A 14 -4.44 14.66 -14.62
C LEU A 14 -3.87 13.27 -14.28
N ALA A 15 -3.17 12.63 -15.20
CA ALA A 15 -2.50 11.37 -14.94
C ALA A 15 -1.43 11.49 -13.83
N GLU A 16 -0.61 12.55 -13.88
CA GLU A 16 0.39 12.87 -12.85
C GLU A 16 -0.25 13.16 -11.48
N GLU A 17 -1.38 13.88 -11.46
CA GLU A 17 -2.14 14.14 -10.24
C GLU A 17 -2.70 12.86 -9.63
N ILE A 18 -3.27 11.97 -10.44
CA ILE A 18 -3.77 10.65 -10.02
C ILE A 18 -2.61 9.83 -9.43
N GLU A 19 -1.48 9.75 -10.11
CA GLU A 19 -0.31 9.00 -9.64
C GLU A 19 0.21 9.53 -8.30
N LYS A 20 0.36 10.83 -8.17
CA LYS A 20 0.80 11.49 -6.93
C LYS A 20 -0.18 11.24 -5.78
N THR A 21 -1.48 11.38 -6.04
CA THR A 21 -2.54 11.17 -5.05
C THR A 21 -2.61 9.70 -4.63
N SER A 22 -2.49 8.77 -5.58
CA SER A 22 -2.45 7.32 -5.31
C SER A 22 -1.28 6.95 -4.39
N LYS A 23 -0.07 7.43 -4.70
CA LYS A 23 1.12 7.19 -3.86
C LYS A 23 0.97 7.76 -2.46
N LYS A 24 0.36 8.94 -2.33
CA LYS A 24 0.09 9.58 -1.03
C LYS A 24 -0.93 8.78 -0.22
N ALA A 25 -2.04 8.39 -0.83
CA ALA A 25 -3.08 7.59 -0.18
C ALA A 25 -2.54 6.21 0.25
N TYR A 26 -1.80 5.52 -0.62
CA TYR A 26 -1.18 4.23 -0.34
C TYR A 26 -0.27 4.28 0.89
N LYS A 27 0.58 5.30 0.99
CA LYS A 27 1.47 5.51 2.13
C LYS A 27 0.71 5.89 3.41
N ALA A 28 -0.25 6.81 3.31
CA ALA A 28 -1.01 7.30 4.46
C ALA A 28 -1.84 6.18 5.14
N LEU A 29 -2.34 5.25 4.34
CA LEU A 29 -3.11 4.09 4.81
C LEU A 29 -2.23 2.88 5.15
N ALA A 30 -0.90 3.00 5.07
CA ALA A 30 0.05 1.91 5.30
C ALA A 30 -0.28 0.63 4.52
N LEU A 31 -0.75 0.78 3.27
CA LEU A 31 -1.10 -0.34 2.41
C LEU A 31 0.15 -1.16 2.04
N SER A 32 -0.07 -2.41 1.63
CA SER A 32 0.97 -3.29 1.11
C SER A 32 0.40 -4.17 0.01
N GLY A 33 1.25 -4.68 -0.88
CA GLY A 33 0.83 -5.44 -2.05
C GLY A 33 0.12 -4.57 -3.08
N VAL A 34 -0.79 -5.17 -3.84
CA VAL A 34 -1.54 -4.48 -4.89
C VAL A 34 -2.82 -3.88 -4.32
N ALA A 35 -3.05 -2.61 -4.61
CA ALA A 35 -4.30 -1.92 -4.33
C ALA A 35 -4.86 -1.29 -5.60
N LYS A 36 -6.17 -1.38 -5.77
CA LYS A 36 -6.91 -0.69 -6.83
C LYS A 36 -7.58 0.54 -6.23
N ILE A 37 -7.33 1.71 -6.82
CA ILE A 37 -7.90 2.98 -6.36
C ILE A 37 -8.77 3.53 -7.49
N ASP A 38 -10.05 3.70 -7.22
CA ASP A 38 -11.03 4.25 -8.14
C ASP A 38 -11.22 5.74 -7.87
N TYR A 39 -11.26 6.53 -8.92
CA TYR A 39 -11.39 7.98 -8.87
C TYR A 39 -12.64 8.45 -9.60
N ILE A 40 -13.20 9.55 -9.10
CA ILE A 40 -14.19 10.36 -9.81
C ILE A 40 -13.54 11.69 -10.15
N TYR A 41 -13.62 12.09 -11.41
CA TYR A 41 -13.12 13.38 -11.87
C TYR A 41 -14.29 14.28 -12.29
N ASP A 42 -14.47 15.40 -11.58
CA ASP A 42 -15.42 16.43 -11.97
C ASP A 42 -14.79 17.32 -13.04
N GLN A 43 -15.28 17.19 -14.26
CA GLN A 43 -14.77 17.96 -15.41
C GLN A 43 -15.09 19.45 -15.32
N LYS A 44 -16.17 19.84 -14.63
CA LYS A 44 -16.58 21.24 -14.50
C LYS A 44 -15.71 21.97 -13.49
N GLU A 45 -15.53 21.36 -12.32
CA GLU A 45 -14.73 21.92 -11.24
C GLU A 45 -13.25 21.57 -11.35
N LYS A 46 -12.87 20.69 -12.30
CA LYS A 46 -11.51 20.13 -12.45
C LYS A 46 -10.96 19.54 -11.15
N LYS A 47 -11.82 18.85 -10.41
CA LYS A 47 -11.46 18.24 -9.13
C LYS A 47 -11.43 16.73 -9.22
N LEU A 48 -10.40 16.14 -8.60
CA LEU A 48 -10.20 14.69 -8.47
C LEU A 48 -10.61 14.23 -7.08
N TYR A 49 -11.44 13.18 -7.02
CA TYR A 49 -11.90 12.57 -5.76
C TYR A 49 -11.55 11.10 -5.74
N ILE A 50 -11.01 10.60 -4.62
CA ILE A 50 -10.90 9.17 -4.38
C ILE A 50 -12.30 8.65 -4.07
N ASN A 51 -12.77 7.68 -4.85
CA ASN A 51 -14.07 7.07 -4.67
C ASN A 51 -13.96 5.79 -3.82
N GLU A 52 -13.03 4.90 -4.18
CA GLU A 52 -12.87 3.60 -3.52
C GLU A 52 -11.41 3.16 -3.54
N ILE A 53 -10.98 2.49 -2.47
CA ILE A 53 -9.68 1.82 -2.39
C ILE A 53 -9.94 0.35 -2.09
N ASN A 54 -9.61 -0.53 -3.04
CA ASN A 54 -9.73 -1.96 -2.89
C ASN A 54 -8.33 -2.57 -2.71
N THR A 55 -8.08 -3.16 -1.54
CA THR A 55 -6.79 -3.74 -1.17
C THR A 55 -6.63 -5.21 -1.59
N ILE A 56 -7.71 -5.83 -2.11
CA ILE A 56 -7.70 -7.20 -2.64
C ILE A 56 -8.44 -7.20 -3.99
N PRO A 57 -7.89 -6.54 -5.03
CA PRO A 57 -8.55 -6.50 -6.32
C PRO A 57 -8.54 -7.89 -6.99
N ASN A 58 -9.62 -8.19 -7.74
CA ASN A 58 -9.76 -9.46 -8.47
C ASN A 58 -8.53 -9.73 -9.34
N PHE A 59 -7.96 -10.94 -9.23
CA PHE A 59 -6.73 -11.34 -9.92
C PHE A 59 -5.60 -10.31 -9.78
N PHE A 60 -5.58 -9.56 -8.69
CA PHE A 60 -4.64 -8.46 -8.43
C PHE A 60 -4.58 -7.43 -9.57
N SER A 61 -5.61 -7.38 -10.43
CA SER A 61 -5.66 -6.51 -11.62
C SER A 61 -4.41 -6.64 -12.52
N HIS A 62 -3.83 -7.84 -12.63
CA HIS A 62 -2.53 -8.08 -13.28
C HIS A 62 -2.46 -7.55 -14.71
N HIS A 63 -3.57 -7.60 -15.46
CA HIS A 63 -3.67 -7.09 -16.82
C HIS A 63 -3.33 -5.58 -16.95
N LEU A 64 -3.33 -4.83 -15.85
CA LEU A 64 -2.92 -3.42 -15.84
C LEU A 64 -1.40 -3.24 -15.70
N PHE A 65 -0.68 -4.32 -15.44
CA PHE A 65 0.79 -4.33 -15.34
C PHE A 65 1.47 -4.80 -16.62
N ASP A 66 0.71 -5.32 -17.58
CA ASP A 66 1.23 -5.81 -18.87
C ASP A 66 2.03 -4.71 -19.60
N ASP A 67 1.56 -3.46 -19.57
CA ASP A 67 2.25 -2.30 -20.17
C ASP A 67 3.59 -1.97 -19.46
N LYS A 68 3.82 -2.51 -18.26
CA LYS A 68 5.07 -2.36 -17.50
C LYS A 68 6.00 -3.56 -17.67
N ASN A 69 5.66 -4.50 -18.56
CA ASN A 69 6.36 -5.77 -18.74
C ASN A 69 6.51 -6.59 -17.44
N ILE A 70 5.55 -6.45 -16.51
CA ILE A 70 5.49 -7.23 -15.27
C ILE A 70 4.45 -8.32 -15.49
N ASP A 71 4.89 -9.55 -15.67
CA ASP A 71 3.98 -10.67 -15.80
C ASP A 71 3.37 -11.06 -14.44
N TYR A 72 2.34 -11.93 -14.50
CA TYR A 72 1.62 -12.32 -13.28
C TYR A 72 2.49 -13.06 -12.27
N ARG A 73 3.45 -13.84 -12.74
CA ARG A 73 4.39 -14.58 -11.87
C ARG A 73 5.35 -13.63 -11.17
N GLU A 74 5.85 -12.65 -11.89
CA GLU A 74 6.73 -11.62 -11.34
C GLU A 74 5.99 -10.77 -10.31
N LEU A 75 4.74 -10.36 -10.62
CA LEU A 75 3.88 -9.62 -9.69
C LEU A 75 3.67 -10.40 -8.38
N LEU A 76 3.35 -11.68 -8.46
CA LEU A 76 3.22 -12.55 -7.28
C LEU A 76 4.53 -12.65 -6.50
N GLY A 77 5.67 -12.77 -7.17
CA GLY A 77 6.99 -12.80 -6.54
C GLY A 77 7.28 -11.53 -5.74
N ILE A 78 6.97 -10.36 -6.31
CA ILE A 78 7.11 -9.06 -5.64
C ILE A 78 6.23 -9.01 -4.38
N MET A 79 4.97 -9.42 -4.48
CA MET A 79 4.03 -9.40 -3.36
C MET A 79 4.46 -10.33 -2.22
N ILE A 80 4.92 -11.54 -2.54
CA ILE A 80 5.42 -12.52 -1.55
C ILE A 80 6.66 -11.95 -0.84
N LYS A 81 7.60 -11.42 -1.60
CA LYS A 81 8.81 -10.81 -1.04
C LYS A 81 8.47 -9.66 -0.08
N GLU A 82 7.57 -8.76 -0.49
CA GLU A 82 7.13 -7.64 0.36
C GLU A 82 6.48 -8.14 1.65
N ALA A 83 5.65 -9.19 1.58
CA ALA A 83 5.03 -9.78 2.76
C ALA A 83 6.06 -10.37 3.73
N ILE A 84 7.05 -11.10 3.24
CA ILE A 84 8.15 -11.66 4.05
C ILE A 84 8.96 -10.54 4.70
N ASP A 85 9.35 -9.51 3.95
CA ASP A 85 10.10 -8.37 4.44
C ASP A 85 9.35 -7.62 5.56
N LYS A 86 8.02 -7.51 5.43
CA LYS A 86 7.16 -6.87 6.43
C LYS A 86 7.11 -7.66 7.73
N VAL A 87 7.00 -8.99 7.66
CA VAL A 87 7.03 -9.88 8.84
C VAL A 87 8.39 -9.78 9.52
N ASN A 88 9.49 -9.92 8.78
CA ASN A 88 10.84 -9.84 9.33
C ASN A 88 11.12 -8.52 10.04
N LYS A 89 10.66 -7.39 9.48
CA LYS A 89 10.76 -6.06 10.12
C LYS A 89 9.97 -6.00 11.42
N LYS A 90 8.75 -6.56 11.44
CA LYS A 90 7.91 -6.58 12.64
C LYS A 90 8.56 -7.39 13.76
N ASP A 91 9.09 -8.56 13.46
CA ASP A 91 9.78 -9.41 14.43
C ASP A 91 11.03 -8.73 15.02
N THR A 92 11.79 -8.02 14.18
CA THR A 92 12.94 -7.25 14.64
C THR A 92 12.53 -6.11 15.56
N MET A 93 11.44 -5.40 15.27
CA MET A 93 10.91 -4.33 16.11
C MET A 93 10.45 -4.86 17.47
N ILE A 94 9.75 -6.00 17.52
CA ILE A 94 9.28 -6.61 18.78
C ILE A 94 10.46 -7.00 19.65
N LYS A 95 11.50 -7.63 19.09
CA LYS A 95 12.73 -7.96 19.81
C LYS A 95 13.41 -6.73 20.42
N THR A 96 13.54 -5.66 19.62
CA THR A 96 14.18 -4.40 20.09
C THR A 96 13.39 -3.73 21.21
N ILE A 97 12.05 -3.80 21.17
CA ILE A 97 11.19 -3.26 22.25
C ILE A 97 11.38 -4.08 23.52
N ASN A 98 11.35 -5.41 23.45
CA ASN A 98 11.55 -6.29 24.58
C ASN A 98 12.93 -6.06 25.23
N ASP A 99 13.99 -5.99 24.44
CA ASP A 99 15.36 -5.72 24.94
C ASP A 99 15.48 -4.36 25.66
N LYS A 100 14.79 -3.34 25.19
CA LYS A 100 14.79 -2.01 25.83
C LYS A 100 13.95 -2.00 27.10
N MET A 101 12.81 -2.67 27.13
CA MET A 101 11.96 -2.74 28.32
C MET A 101 12.65 -3.50 29.47
N PHE A 102 13.35 -4.60 29.19
CA PHE A 102 13.99 -5.40 30.21
C PHE A 102 15.35 -4.86 30.70
N LYS A 103 16.06 -4.04 29.89
CA LYS A 103 17.33 -3.43 30.31
C LYS A 103 17.19 -2.44 31.47
N ASN A 104 16.01 -1.88 31.68
CA ASN A 104 15.77 -0.86 32.72
C ASN A 104 15.05 -1.38 33.96
N VAL A 105 14.69 -2.67 34.00
CA VAL A 105 14.03 -3.28 35.18
C VAL A 105 15.09 -3.96 36.01
N THR A 106 15.42 -3.38 37.14
CA THR A 106 16.31 -4.01 38.11
C THR A 106 15.55 -4.91 39.08
N SER A 107 16.21 -5.89 39.67
CA SER A 107 15.63 -6.81 40.67
C SER A 107 15.06 -6.08 41.92
N LYS A 108 15.37 -4.80 42.10
CA LYS A 108 14.77 -3.93 43.13
C LYS A 108 13.35 -3.48 42.74
N ASP A 109 13.11 -3.21 41.47
CA ASP A 109 11.82 -2.70 40.99
C ASP A 109 10.75 -3.77 41.09
N ILE A 110 11.12 -5.04 40.88
CA ILE A 110 10.22 -6.20 40.98
C ILE A 110 9.77 -6.46 42.44
N ARG A 111 10.59 -6.16 43.43
CA ARG A 111 10.24 -6.36 44.84
C ARG A 111 9.28 -5.29 45.42
N ASN A 112 9.20 -4.12 44.77
CA ASN A 112 8.34 -3.03 45.20
C ASN A 112 6.96 -3.01 44.54
N MET A 113 6.67 -4.02 43.71
CA MET A 113 5.36 -4.19 43.04
C MET A 113 4.41 -5.15 43.77
N LYS A 114 4.63 -5.40 45.08
CA LYS A 114 3.69 -6.15 45.93
C LYS A 114 2.82 -5.23 46.75
#